data_31d75ac05c36771b3080c03484f72c91
#
_entry.id   31d75ac05c36771b3080c03484f72c91
#
_cell.length_a   1.000
_cell.length_b   1.000
_cell.length_c   1.000
_cell.angle_alpha   90.00
_cell.angle_beta   90.00
_cell.angle_gamma   90.00
#
_symmetry.space_group_name_H-M   'P 1'
#
loop_
_entity.id
_entity.type
_entity.pdbx_description
1 polymer ?
#
loop_
_entity_poly.entity_id
_entity_poly.type
_entity_poly.pdbx_seq_one_letter_code
_entity_poly.pdbx_strand_id
1 'polypeptide(L)'
;TMPHLTIEYTRNLADFPEAQALQEINAALTASPEILDEADLKSRFVHAGSFQVGNVAGQRAFIHAQLRLLSGRTPEAKKDLAGRVADVLRRLAPRPAGVMVQLSVEIIDMDRPSYVKERL
;
A
#
# COMPACT_ATOMS: atom_id res chain seq x y z
N THR A 1 -6.40 -14.28 -7.57
CA THR A 1 -5.79 -12.99 -7.26
C THR A 1 -5.49 -12.79 -5.78
N MET A 2 -6.49 -12.90 -4.90
CA MET A 2 -6.34 -12.91 -3.44
C MET A 2 -5.41 -11.83 -2.90
N PRO A 3 -5.54 -10.55 -3.28
CA PRO A 3 -4.56 -9.54 -2.92
C PRO A 3 -4.67 -9.07 -1.47
N HIS A 4 -3.52 -8.78 -0.89
CA HIS A 4 -3.40 -8.14 0.41
C HIS A 4 -2.58 -6.88 0.27
N LEU A 5 -3.15 -5.75 0.69
CA LEU A 5 -2.43 -4.47 0.69
C LEU A 5 -2.20 -4.04 2.13
N THR A 6 -0.94 -3.86 2.47
CA THR A 6 -0.54 -3.30 3.76
C THR A 6 0.18 -1.98 3.51
N ILE A 7 -0.31 -0.92 4.14
CA ILE A 7 0.28 0.41 4.04
C ILE A 7 0.77 0.80 5.43
N GLU A 8 2.07 0.94 5.57
CA GLU A 8 2.70 1.36 6.82
C GLU A 8 3.14 2.82 6.70
N TYR A 9 2.89 3.61 7.74
CA TYR A 9 3.42 4.96 7.77
C TYR A 9 3.83 5.34 9.19
N THR A 10 4.75 6.31 9.27
CA THR A 10 5.29 6.76 10.53
C THR A 10 4.29 7.63 11.27
N ARG A 11 4.22 7.48 12.59
CA ARG A 11 3.20 8.13 13.43
C ARG A 11 3.27 9.66 13.43
N ASN A 12 4.37 10.25 12.95
CA ASN A 12 4.48 11.70 12.82
C ASN A 12 3.73 12.26 11.62
N LEU A 13 3.08 11.41 10.83
CA LEU A 13 2.13 11.83 9.80
C LEU A 13 0.72 11.85 10.41
N ALA A 14 0.44 12.88 11.21
CA ALA A 14 -0.85 13.04 11.86
C ALA A 14 -1.95 13.32 10.83
N ASP A 15 -3.19 12.95 11.18
CA ASP A 15 -4.37 13.22 10.37
C ASP A 15 -4.35 12.59 8.98
N PHE A 16 -3.69 11.44 8.85
CA PHE A 16 -3.71 10.69 7.61
C PHE A 16 -5.17 10.25 7.33
N PRO A 17 -5.75 10.62 6.17
CA PRO A 17 -7.15 10.28 5.86
C PRO A 17 -7.29 8.80 5.48
N GLU A 18 -7.17 7.90 6.47
CA GLU A 18 -7.08 6.46 6.24
C GLU A 18 -8.32 5.89 5.55
N ALA A 19 -9.50 6.24 6.05
CA ALA A 19 -10.74 5.69 5.48
C ALA A 19 -10.90 6.09 4.01
N GLN A 20 -10.64 7.36 3.69
CA GLN A 20 -10.71 7.85 2.32
C GLN A 20 -9.64 7.19 1.45
N ALA A 21 -8.42 7.05 1.97
CA ALA A 21 -7.32 6.42 1.23
C ALA A 21 -7.63 4.97 0.90
N LEU A 22 -8.14 4.20 1.87
CA LEU A 22 -8.50 2.81 1.64
C LEU A 22 -9.59 2.69 0.57
N GLN A 23 -10.61 3.54 0.64
CA GLN A 23 -11.71 3.50 -0.32
C GLN A 23 -11.21 3.84 -1.73
N GLU A 24 -10.41 4.88 -1.88
CA GLU A 24 -9.91 5.31 -3.19
C GLU A 24 -8.88 4.34 -3.77
N ILE A 25 -7.99 3.79 -2.93
CA ILE A 25 -7.02 2.80 -3.39
C ILE A 25 -7.74 1.54 -3.87
N ASN A 26 -8.70 1.04 -3.09
CA ASN A 26 -9.44 -0.15 -3.48
C ASN A 26 -10.22 0.09 -4.78
N ALA A 27 -10.82 1.25 -4.94
CA ALA A 27 -11.50 1.60 -6.20
C ALA A 27 -10.52 1.61 -7.39
N ALA A 28 -9.32 2.18 -7.20
CA ALA A 28 -8.31 2.23 -8.25
C ALA A 28 -7.78 0.84 -8.59
N LEU A 29 -7.57 -0.01 -7.61
CA LEU A 29 -7.08 -1.38 -7.84
C LEU A 29 -8.14 -2.26 -8.50
N THR A 30 -9.38 -2.18 -8.05
CA THR A 30 -10.45 -3.01 -8.60
C THR A 30 -10.89 -2.58 -10.00
N ALA A 31 -10.49 -1.39 -10.45
CA ALA A 31 -10.63 -0.99 -11.84
C ALA A 31 -9.65 -1.72 -12.77
N SER A 32 -8.62 -2.36 -12.22
CA SER A 32 -7.68 -3.16 -13.01
C SER A 32 -8.26 -4.53 -13.33
N PRO A 33 -8.05 -5.06 -14.56
CA PRO A 33 -8.46 -6.42 -14.91
C PRO A 33 -7.74 -7.50 -14.12
N GLU A 34 -6.65 -7.16 -13.42
CA GLU A 34 -5.91 -8.11 -12.57
C GLU A 34 -6.65 -8.46 -11.29
N ILE A 35 -7.61 -7.63 -10.86
CA ILE A 35 -8.41 -7.88 -9.66
C ILE A 35 -9.79 -8.36 -10.12
N LEU A 36 -10.03 -9.67 -10.04
CA LEU A 36 -11.22 -10.27 -10.60
C LEU A 36 -12.45 -10.14 -9.71
N ASP A 37 -12.25 -10.19 -8.39
CA ASP A 37 -13.32 -10.04 -7.40
C ASP A 37 -12.88 -9.00 -6.38
N GLU A 38 -13.63 -7.90 -6.31
CA GLU A 38 -13.29 -6.79 -5.40
C GLU A 38 -13.27 -7.23 -3.93
N ALA A 39 -14.10 -8.21 -3.56
CA ALA A 39 -14.18 -8.68 -2.18
C ALA A 39 -12.94 -9.46 -1.75
N ASP A 40 -12.09 -9.89 -2.69
CA ASP A 40 -10.84 -10.56 -2.38
C ASP A 40 -9.73 -9.59 -1.99
N LEU A 41 -9.88 -8.30 -2.29
CA LEU A 41 -8.89 -7.29 -1.97
C LEU A 41 -9.03 -6.87 -0.50
N LYS A 42 -8.01 -7.14 0.30
CA LYS A 42 -7.97 -6.80 1.71
C LYS A 42 -6.89 -5.77 1.95
N SER A 43 -7.28 -4.58 2.36
CA SER A 43 -6.39 -3.45 2.54
C SER A 43 -6.40 -2.97 3.98
N ARG A 44 -5.24 -2.54 4.47
CA ARG A 44 -5.10 -2.09 5.86
C ARG A 44 -3.98 -1.09 6.02
N PHE A 45 -4.11 -0.26 7.04
CA PHE A 45 -3.03 0.60 7.50
C PHE A 45 -2.38 0.00 8.74
N VAL A 46 -1.06 0.16 8.85
CA VAL A 46 -0.26 -0.20 10.02
C VAL A 46 0.61 1.00 10.37
N HIS A 47 0.76 1.27 11.65
CA HIS A 47 1.48 2.45 12.10
C HIS A 47 2.86 2.06 12.62
N ALA A 48 3.91 2.75 12.14
CA ALA A 48 5.25 2.61 12.69
C ALA A 48 5.39 3.58 13.87
N GLY A 49 5.28 3.04 15.09
CA GLY A 49 5.39 3.85 16.32
C GLY A 49 6.82 4.16 16.69
N SER A 50 7.74 3.23 16.42
CA SER A 50 9.16 3.40 16.66
C SER A 50 9.88 3.28 15.33
N PHE A 51 10.54 4.35 14.90
CA PHE A 51 11.16 4.40 13.59
C PHE A 51 12.32 5.40 13.57
N GLN A 52 13.21 5.20 12.62
CA GLN A 52 14.26 6.17 12.30
C GLN A 52 14.52 6.14 10.80
N VAL A 53 14.56 7.31 10.18
CA VAL A 53 14.84 7.45 8.75
C VAL A 53 16.25 7.95 8.57
N GLY A 54 17.12 7.08 8.06
CA GLY A 54 18.54 7.39 7.95
C GLY A 54 19.19 7.58 9.30
N ASN A 55 20.03 8.60 9.42
CA ASN A 55 20.83 8.87 10.62
C ASN A 55 20.31 10.06 11.43
N VAL A 56 19.16 10.59 11.10
CA VAL A 56 18.60 11.77 11.77
C VAL A 56 17.28 11.39 12.44
N ALA A 57 17.17 11.70 13.73
CA ALA A 57 15.92 11.54 14.45
C ALA A 57 15.00 12.75 14.16
N GLY A 58 13.73 12.44 13.84
CA GLY A 58 12.72 13.48 13.60
C GLY A 58 12.83 14.12 12.22
N GLN A 59 11.85 14.94 11.87
CA GLN A 59 11.76 15.72 10.63
C GLN A 59 11.79 14.88 9.35
N ARG A 60 11.61 13.57 9.47
CA ARG A 60 11.50 12.65 8.34
C ARG A 60 10.38 11.66 8.60
N ALA A 61 9.73 11.25 7.53
CA ALA A 61 8.64 10.30 7.60
C ALA A 61 8.69 9.38 6.39
N PHE A 62 8.01 8.24 6.48
CA PHE A 62 7.85 7.39 5.31
C PHE A 62 6.45 6.78 5.27
N ILE A 63 6.05 6.42 4.06
CA ILE A 63 4.88 5.62 3.75
C ILE A 63 5.37 4.49 2.87
N HIS A 64 5.14 3.26 3.27
CA HIS A 64 5.53 2.09 2.49
C HIS A 64 4.34 1.16 2.31
N ALA A 65 3.97 0.89 1.06
CA ALA A 65 2.87 -0.01 0.74
C ALA A 65 3.41 -1.30 0.13
N GLN A 66 2.87 -2.43 0.57
CA GLN A 66 3.16 -3.74 0.02
C GLN A 66 1.87 -4.34 -0.50
N LEU A 67 1.80 -4.57 -1.80
CA LEU A 67 0.69 -5.27 -2.42
C LEU A 67 1.13 -6.69 -2.74
N ARG A 68 0.54 -7.65 -2.04
CA ARG A 68 0.83 -9.07 -2.21
C ARG A 68 -0.24 -9.71 -3.08
N LEU A 69 0.18 -10.38 -4.13
CA LEU A 69 -0.69 -11.03 -5.10
C LEU A 69 -0.14 -12.43 -5.39
N LEU A 70 -1.02 -13.34 -5.77
CA LEU A 70 -0.56 -14.63 -6.27
C LEU A 70 0.35 -14.43 -7.48
N SER A 71 1.42 -15.21 -7.56
CA SER A 71 2.40 -15.12 -8.64
C SER A 71 1.77 -15.38 -10.01
N GLY A 72 2.39 -14.87 -11.07
CA GLY A 72 1.99 -15.12 -12.45
C GLY A 72 1.65 -13.88 -13.26
N ARG A 73 1.73 -12.67 -12.68
CA ARG A 73 1.49 -11.42 -13.42
C ARG A 73 2.75 -10.94 -14.10
N THR A 74 2.56 -10.24 -15.21
CA THR A 74 3.68 -9.63 -15.94
C THR A 74 4.28 -8.47 -15.16
N PRO A 75 5.56 -8.11 -15.42
CA PRO A 75 6.14 -6.91 -14.83
C PRO A 75 5.33 -5.64 -15.11
N GLU A 76 4.76 -5.52 -16.29
CA GLU A 76 3.96 -4.37 -16.69
C GLU A 76 2.67 -4.28 -15.87
N ALA A 77 2.00 -5.40 -15.65
CA ALA A 77 0.79 -5.45 -14.83
C ALA A 77 1.11 -5.07 -13.38
N LYS A 78 2.21 -5.58 -12.82
CA LYS A 78 2.65 -5.23 -11.48
C LYS A 78 2.98 -3.76 -11.34
N LYS A 79 3.66 -3.19 -12.34
CA LYS A 79 4.00 -1.76 -12.35
C LYS A 79 2.73 -0.90 -12.38
N ASP A 80 1.74 -1.29 -13.18
CA ASP A 80 0.47 -0.58 -13.24
C ASP A 80 -0.24 -0.59 -11.87
N LEU A 81 -0.30 -1.75 -11.22
CA LEU A 81 -0.92 -1.87 -9.91
C LEU A 81 -0.19 -1.02 -8.86
N ALA A 82 1.14 -1.05 -8.85
CA ALA A 82 1.93 -0.21 -7.94
C ALA A 82 1.66 1.28 -8.17
N GLY A 83 1.56 1.70 -9.43
CA GLY A 83 1.25 3.08 -9.80
C GLY A 83 -0.10 3.54 -9.30
N ARG A 84 -1.12 2.67 -9.36
CA ARG A 84 -2.46 2.99 -8.85
C ARG A 84 -2.45 3.27 -7.35
N VAL A 85 -1.72 2.47 -6.59
CA VAL A 85 -1.56 2.70 -5.15
C VAL A 85 -0.79 3.99 -4.88
N ALA A 86 0.34 4.17 -5.56
CA ALA A 86 1.19 5.35 -5.39
C ALA A 86 0.46 6.64 -5.70
N ASP A 87 -0.35 6.67 -6.75
CA ASP A 87 -1.08 7.87 -7.16
C ASP A 87 -2.03 8.36 -6.08
N VAL A 88 -2.78 7.46 -5.46
CA VAL A 88 -3.70 7.83 -4.38
C VAL A 88 -2.93 8.29 -3.14
N LEU A 89 -1.91 7.56 -2.73
CA LEU A 89 -1.11 7.91 -1.55
C LEU A 89 -0.40 9.25 -1.75
N ARG A 90 0.15 9.51 -2.94
CA ARG A 90 0.80 10.79 -3.26
C ARG A 90 -0.15 11.96 -3.10
N ARG A 91 -1.39 11.77 -3.50
CA ARG A 91 -2.40 12.83 -3.46
C ARG A 91 -2.95 13.07 -2.06
N LEU A 92 -3.11 12.01 -1.26
CA LEU A 92 -3.79 12.09 0.04
C LEU A 92 -2.85 12.17 1.24
N ALA A 93 -1.57 11.80 1.09
CA ALA A 93 -0.64 11.75 2.20
C ALA A 93 -0.44 13.13 2.83
N PRO A 94 -0.43 13.22 4.16
CA PRO A 94 -0.05 14.44 4.84
C PRO A 94 1.38 14.85 4.48
N ARG A 95 1.60 16.17 4.38
CA ARG A 95 2.93 16.74 4.11
C ARG A 95 3.23 17.85 5.11
N PRO A 96 3.55 17.46 6.37
CA PRO A 96 3.80 18.47 7.39
C PRO A 96 4.99 19.37 7.02
N ALA A 97 4.88 20.65 7.34
CA ALA A 97 5.95 21.59 7.04
C ALA A 97 7.24 21.18 7.74
N GLY A 98 8.35 21.21 7.00
CA GLY A 98 9.66 20.85 7.53
C GLY A 98 9.92 19.35 7.67
N VAL A 99 9.00 18.51 7.23
CA VAL A 99 9.15 17.04 7.28
C VAL A 99 9.34 16.52 5.87
N MET A 100 10.44 15.80 5.65
CA MET A 100 10.66 15.07 4.39
C MET A 100 9.86 13.77 4.42
N VAL A 101 8.91 13.61 3.50
CA VAL A 101 8.08 12.40 3.43
C VAL A 101 8.50 11.58 2.23
N GLN A 102 8.84 10.32 2.46
CA GLN A 102 9.18 9.37 1.39
C GLN A 102 8.04 8.39 1.19
N LEU A 103 7.71 8.13 -0.07
CA LEU A 103 6.68 7.19 -0.47
C LEU A 103 7.30 6.07 -1.28
N SER A 104 7.00 4.83 -0.92
CA SER A 104 7.40 3.66 -1.70
C SER A 104 6.27 2.65 -1.76
N VAL A 105 6.17 1.95 -2.90
CA VAL A 105 5.20 0.90 -3.13
C VAL A 105 5.91 -0.27 -3.80
N GLU A 106 5.67 -1.47 -3.31
CA GLU A 106 6.22 -2.68 -3.92
C GLU A 106 5.14 -3.72 -4.15
N ILE A 107 5.36 -4.56 -5.14
CA ILE A 107 4.52 -5.72 -5.42
C ILE A 107 5.29 -6.96 -4.99
N ILE A 108 4.63 -7.84 -4.24
CA ILE A 108 5.22 -9.07 -3.75
C ILE A 108 4.41 -10.25 -4.26
N ASP A 109 5.08 -11.19 -4.93
CA ASP A 109 4.44 -12.42 -5.39
C ASP A 109 4.24 -13.36 -4.22
N MET A 110 3.02 -13.85 -4.04
CA MET A 110 2.72 -14.92 -3.09
C MET A 110 2.85 -16.27 -3.81
N ASP A 111 3.40 -17.25 -3.09
CA ASP A 111 3.60 -18.60 -3.61
C ASP A 111 2.26 -19.33 -3.76
N ARG A 112 1.83 -19.59 -4.99
CA ARG A 112 0.54 -20.25 -5.26
C ARG A 112 0.38 -21.60 -4.58
N PRO A 113 1.37 -22.51 -4.65
CA PRO A 113 1.18 -23.85 -4.09
C PRO A 113 0.97 -23.88 -2.57
N SER A 114 1.47 -22.88 -1.85
CA SER A 114 1.39 -22.85 -0.39
C SER A 114 0.33 -21.90 0.16
N TYR A 115 -0.36 -21.15 -0.72
CA TYR A 115 -1.35 -20.18 -0.29
C TYR A 115 -2.70 -20.84 -0.05
N VAL A 116 -3.24 -20.69 1.14
CA VAL A 116 -4.55 -21.21 1.52
C VAL A 116 -5.49 -20.06 1.77
N LYS A 117 -6.67 -20.08 1.14
CA LYS A 117 -7.68 -19.05 1.32
C LYS A 117 -9.06 -19.69 1.32
N GLU A 118 -9.87 -19.33 2.30
CA GLU A 118 -11.23 -19.84 2.43
C GLU A 118 -12.17 -18.69 2.82
N ARG A 119 -13.41 -18.77 2.40
CA ARG A 119 -14.50 -17.91 2.92
C ARG A 119 -15.30 -18.73 3.91
N LEU A 120 -15.22 -18.34 5.17
CA LEU A 120 -15.87 -19.07 6.26
C LEU A 120 -17.33 -18.68 6.42
#